data_cf959929b53b2995ad1bef0a6a79cb34
#
_entry.id   cf959929b53b2995ad1bef0a6a79cb34
#
_cell.length_a   1.000
_cell.length_b   1.000
_cell.length_c   1.000
_cell.angle_alpha   90.00
_cell.angle_beta   90.00
_cell.angle_gamma   90.00
#
_symmetry.space_group_name_H-M   'P 1'
#
loop_
_entity.id
_entity.type
_entity.pdbx_description
1 polymer ?
#
loop_
_entity_poly.entity_id
_entity_poly.type
_entity_poly.pdbx_seq_one_letter_code
_entity_poly.pdbx_strand_id
1 'polypeptide(L)'
;RNAEIEGVSERVTFQKASAVSLPFDDEYFDAAVSNFVFHEVSDAKDKRELIREALRVVKKGGKFSFQDEFLIKQLFGDIDDLIATIKSWGISKVEFVQTRDADFIPRALKLPFILGTMGIISGEK
;
A
#
# COMPACT_ATOMS: atom_id res chain seq x y z
N ARG A 1 4.20 -9.71 21.03
CA ARG A 1 3.98 -8.78 22.16
C ARG A 1 2.77 -7.87 21.94
N ASN A 2 2.73 -7.05 20.88
CA ASN A 2 1.61 -6.11 20.68
C ASN A 2 0.27 -6.84 20.48
N ALA A 3 0.24 -7.93 19.70
CA ALA A 3 -0.96 -8.73 19.50
C ALA A 3 -1.48 -9.39 20.80
N GLU A 4 -0.58 -9.75 21.72
CA GLU A 4 -0.93 -10.26 23.05
C GLU A 4 -1.54 -9.17 23.93
N ILE A 5 -0.95 -7.96 23.93
CA ILE A 5 -1.45 -6.81 24.68
C ILE A 5 -2.86 -6.44 24.23
N GLU A 6 -3.09 -6.47 22.91
CA GLU A 6 -4.40 -6.17 22.29
C GLU A 6 -5.38 -7.36 22.33
N GLY A 7 -4.97 -8.51 22.89
CA GLY A 7 -5.83 -9.69 23.01
C GLY A 7 -6.22 -10.32 21.68
N VAL A 8 -5.38 -10.17 20.64
CA VAL A 8 -5.67 -10.64 19.27
C VAL A 8 -4.68 -11.68 18.75
N SER A 9 -3.77 -12.18 19.60
CA SER A 9 -2.70 -13.10 19.20
C SER A 9 -3.20 -14.37 18.50
N GLU A 10 -4.35 -14.90 18.88
CA GLU A 10 -4.95 -16.08 18.24
C GLU A 10 -5.49 -15.82 16.83
N ARG A 11 -5.68 -14.54 16.47
CA ARG A 11 -6.20 -14.11 15.17
C ARG A 11 -5.11 -13.55 14.25
N VAL A 12 -3.86 -13.51 14.70
CA VAL A 12 -2.75 -12.90 13.98
C VAL A 12 -1.63 -13.92 13.78
N THR A 13 -1.18 -14.04 12.55
CA THR A 13 0.02 -14.81 12.19
C THR A 13 1.09 -13.87 11.67
N PHE A 14 2.31 -13.99 12.17
CA PHE A 14 3.48 -13.25 11.71
C PHE A 14 4.36 -14.16 10.87
N GLN A 15 4.65 -13.72 9.65
CA GLN A 15 5.51 -14.45 8.72
C GLN A 15 6.57 -13.54 8.15
N LYS A 16 7.83 -13.95 8.22
CA LYS A 16 8.93 -13.27 7.54
C LYS A 16 8.92 -13.66 6.06
N ALA A 17 8.87 -12.66 5.18
CA ALA A 17 8.89 -12.86 3.73
C ALA A 17 9.53 -11.67 3.03
N SER A 18 9.89 -11.85 1.75
CA SER A 18 10.30 -10.74 0.89
C SER A 18 9.05 -10.13 0.23
N ALA A 19 8.94 -8.80 0.25
CA ALA A 19 7.87 -8.08 -0.42
C ALA A 19 7.97 -8.12 -1.96
N VAL A 20 9.11 -8.53 -2.50
CA VAL A 20 9.32 -8.74 -3.95
C VAL A 20 8.66 -10.03 -4.43
N SER A 21 8.52 -11.03 -3.53
CA SER A 21 7.90 -12.31 -3.83
C SER A 21 7.26 -12.87 -2.57
N LEU A 22 5.97 -12.63 -2.43
CA LEU A 22 5.20 -13.09 -1.28
C LEU A 22 4.93 -14.61 -1.38
N PRO A 23 5.11 -15.38 -0.30
CA PRO A 23 4.94 -16.83 -0.30
C PRO A 23 3.47 -17.24 -0.18
N PHE A 24 2.62 -16.64 -1.00
CA PHE A 24 1.18 -16.90 -1.06
C PHE A 24 0.74 -17.07 -2.50
N ASP A 25 -0.27 -17.88 -2.73
CA ASP A 25 -0.90 -18.04 -4.02
C ASP A 25 -1.60 -16.74 -4.47
N ASP A 26 -1.89 -16.65 -5.76
CA ASP A 26 -2.73 -15.58 -6.31
C ASP A 26 -4.09 -15.60 -5.62
N GLU A 27 -4.63 -14.42 -5.36
CA GLU A 27 -6.00 -14.29 -4.84
C GLU A 27 -6.22 -15.01 -3.49
N TYR A 28 -5.23 -14.99 -2.60
CA TYR A 28 -5.26 -15.66 -1.31
C TYR A 28 -6.02 -14.87 -0.24
N PHE A 29 -5.84 -13.54 -0.18
CA PHE A 29 -6.39 -12.69 0.87
C PHE A 29 -7.64 -11.93 0.43
N ASP A 30 -8.56 -11.69 1.37
CA ASP A 30 -9.76 -10.88 1.15
C ASP A 30 -9.45 -9.38 1.11
N ALA A 31 -8.37 -8.95 1.74
CA ALA A 31 -7.89 -7.57 1.73
C ALA A 31 -6.38 -7.50 1.98
N ALA A 32 -5.77 -6.38 1.58
CA ALA A 32 -4.38 -6.05 1.89
C ALA A 32 -4.24 -4.60 2.35
N VAL A 33 -3.40 -4.39 3.35
CA VAL A 33 -3.01 -3.06 3.83
C VAL A 33 -1.49 -2.96 3.91
N SER A 34 -0.97 -1.78 3.60
CA SER A 34 0.45 -1.47 3.76
C SER A 34 0.60 -0.04 4.27
N ASN A 35 1.54 0.17 5.16
CA ASN A 35 1.81 1.47 5.73
C ASN A 35 3.31 1.71 5.81
N PHE A 36 3.84 2.58 4.94
CA PHE A 36 5.25 2.95 4.86
C PHE A 36 6.21 1.76 4.73
N VAL A 37 5.92 0.84 3.79
CA VAL A 37 6.74 -0.35 3.55
C VAL A 37 7.43 -0.31 2.20
N PHE A 38 6.74 0.08 1.13
CA PHE A 38 7.25 -0.08 -0.23
C PHE A 38 8.52 0.73 -0.50
N HIS A 39 8.61 1.97 0.00
CA HIS A 39 9.80 2.81 -0.20
C HIS A 39 11.06 2.22 0.45
N GLU A 40 10.92 1.47 1.55
CA GLU A 40 12.02 0.87 2.30
C GLU A 40 12.60 -0.42 1.66
N VAL A 41 11.88 -1.07 0.76
CA VAL A 41 12.31 -2.35 0.16
C VAL A 41 13.46 -2.12 -0.83
N SER A 42 14.69 -2.31 -0.40
CA SER A 42 15.91 -2.09 -1.19
C SER A 42 16.06 -3.04 -2.38
N ASP A 43 15.55 -4.25 -2.27
CA ASP A 43 15.72 -5.32 -3.27
C ASP A 43 14.88 -5.11 -4.54
N ALA A 44 13.88 -4.22 -4.48
CA ALA A 44 13.06 -3.88 -5.64
C ALA A 44 13.70 -2.77 -6.48
N LYS A 45 14.05 -3.07 -7.72
CA LYS A 45 14.52 -2.07 -8.69
C LYS A 45 13.42 -1.10 -9.11
N ASP A 46 12.21 -1.60 -9.27
CA ASP A 46 11.00 -0.82 -9.53
C ASP A 46 10.02 -1.02 -8.36
N LYS A 47 9.72 0.07 -7.64
CA LYS A 47 8.80 0.03 -6.49
C LYS A 47 7.35 -0.28 -6.89
N ARG A 48 6.99 -0.06 -8.15
CA ARG A 48 5.66 -0.39 -8.68
C ARG A 48 5.39 -1.90 -8.66
N GLU A 49 6.44 -2.72 -8.87
CA GLU A 49 6.32 -4.18 -8.80
C GLU A 49 5.95 -4.68 -7.39
N LEU A 50 6.31 -3.94 -6.33
CA LEU A 50 5.88 -4.26 -4.97
C LEU A 50 4.37 -4.10 -4.80
N ILE A 51 3.81 -3.03 -5.40
CA ILE A 51 2.37 -2.79 -5.40
C ILE A 51 1.66 -3.91 -6.18
N ARG A 52 2.23 -4.29 -7.33
CA ARG A 52 1.69 -5.38 -8.17
C ARG A 52 1.69 -6.70 -7.42
N GLU A 53 2.78 -7.02 -6.72
CA GLU A 53 2.89 -8.24 -5.92
C GLU A 53 1.89 -8.24 -4.75
N ALA A 54 1.74 -7.12 -4.05
CA ALA A 54 0.73 -6.99 -2.99
C ALA A 54 -0.70 -7.18 -3.54
N LEU A 55 -0.99 -6.67 -4.73
CA LEU A 55 -2.29 -6.84 -5.38
C LEU A 55 -2.50 -8.25 -5.95
N ARG A 56 -1.43 -8.96 -6.34
CA ARG A 56 -1.51 -10.35 -6.82
C ARG A 56 -2.19 -11.24 -5.81
N VAL A 57 -1.82 -11.13 -4.55
CA VAL A 57 -2.34 -11.97 -3.47
C VAL A 57 -3.72 -11.57 -2.95
N VAL A 58 -4.30 -10.46 -3.42
CA VAL A 58 -5.66 -10.05 -3.09
C VAL A 58 -6.64 -10.71 -4.06
N LYS A 59 -7.74 -11.25 -3.54
CA LYS A 59 -8.85 -11.83 -4.33
C LYS A 59 -9.53 -10.79 -5.20
N LYS A 60 -10.15 -11.23 -6.27
CA LYS A 60 -11.11 -10.41 -7.03
C LYS A 60 -12.24 -9.95 -6.11
N GLY A 61 -12.60 -8.67 -6.18
CA GLY A 61 -13.53 -8.04 -5.25
C GLY A 61 -12.95 -7.71 -3.88
N GLY A 62 -11.71 -8.12 -3.61
CA GLY A 62 -10.99 -7.80 -2.38
C GLY A 62 -10.54 -6.34 -2.36
N LYS A 63 -10.41 -5.78 -1.15
CA LYS A 63 -10.06 -4.37 -0.94
C LYS A 63 -8.59 -4.21 -0.60
N PHE A 64 -8.05 -3.05 -0.93
CA PHE A 64 -6.70 -2.69 -0.55
C PHE A 64 -6.60 -1.23 -0.15
N SER A 65 -5.63 -0.94 0.73
CA SER A 65 -5.27 0.41 1.11
C SER A 65 -3.78 0.47 1.44
N PHE A 66 -3.05 1.24 0.65
CA PHE A 66 -1.61 1.39 0.78
C PHE A 66 -1.28 2.86 1.02
N GLN A 67 -0.58 3.14 2.11
CA GLN A 67 -0.04 4.46 2.42
C GLN A 67 1.47 4.44 2.28
N ASP A 68 2.01 5.36 1.50
CA ASP A 68 3.45 5.48 1.29
C ASP A 68 3.81 6.86 0.73
N GLU A 69 5.09 7.06 0.44
CA GLU A 69 5.64 8.28 -0.17
C GLU A 69 5.42 8.31 -1.70
N PHE A 70 4.20 8.05 -2.14
CA PHE A 70 3.85 7.91 -3.56
C PHE A 70 4.12 9.14 -4.43
N LEU A 71 4.29 10.31 -3.83
CA LEU A 71 4.61 11.54 -4.57
C LEU A 71 6.13 11.74 -4.78
N ILE A 72 6.98 10.85 -4.27
CA ILE A 72 8.41 10.85 -4.59
C ILE A 72 8.58 10.21 -5.97
N LYS A 73 8.73 11.07 -7.00
CA LYS A 73 8.83 10.63 -8.41
C LYS A 73 10.00 9.68 -8.69
N GLN A 74 11.10 9.80 -7.95
CA GLN A 74 12.26 8.94 -8.08
C GLN A 74 11.98 7.49 -7.67
N LEU A 75 10.99 7.28 -6.81
CA LEU A 75 10.61 5.95 -6.31
C LEU A 75 9.46 5.33 -7.11
N PHE A 76 8.42 6.12 -7.39
CA PHE A 76 7.16 5.60 -7.94
C PHE A 76 6.79 6.17 -9.32
N GLY A 77 7.54 7.16 -9.81
CA GLY A 77 7.20 7.90 -11.02
C GLY A 77 6.13 8.97 -10.77
N ASP A 78 5.49 9.42 -11.84
CA ASP A 78 4.36 10.34 -11.75
C ASP A 78 3.13 9.62 -11.19
N ILE A 79 2.36 10.29 -10.33
CA ILE A 79 1.21 9.67 -9.64
C ILE A 79 0.09 9.29 -10.62
N ASP A 80 -0.18 10.11 -11.61
CA ASP A 80 -1.23 9.81 -12.59
C ASP A 80 -0.84 8.60 -13.45
N ASP A 81 0.46 8.49 -13.81
CA ASP A 81 1.01 7.35 -14.51
C ASP A 81 1.01 6.08 -13.63
N LEU A 82 1.30 6.20 -12.34
CA LEU A 82 1.20 5.09 -11.40
C LEU A 82 -0.24 4.57 -11.30
N ILE A 83 -1.22 5.47 -11.16
CA ILE A 83 -2.64 5.08 -11.12
C ILE A 83 -3.08 4.44 -12.43
N ALA A 84 -2.67 4.98 -13.57
CA ALA A 84 -2.95 4.39 -14.89
C ALA A 84 -2.33 2.98 -15.01
N THR A 85 -1.11 2.81 -14.52
CA THR A 85 -0.42 1.51 -14.49
C THR A 85 -1.19 0.50 -13.63
N ILE A 86 -1.64 0.88 -12.43
CA ILE A 86 -2.44 0.00 -11.55
C ILE A 86 -3.74 -0.39 -12.26
N LYS A 87 -4.42 0.54 -12.92
CA LYS A 87 -5.63 0.24 -13.71
C LYS A 87 -5.35 -0.76 -14.85
N SER A 88 -4.19 -0.67 -15.49
CA SER A 88 -3.78 -1.59 -16.55
C SER A 88 -3.61 -3.05 -16.07
N TRP A 89 -3.43 -3.27 -14.78
CA TRP A 89 -3.37 -4.61 -14.18
C TRP A 89 -4.76 -5.22 -13.91
N GLY A 90 -5.83 -4.55 -14.35
CA GLY A 90 -7.21 -5.01 -14.16
C GLY A 90 -7.88 -4.50 -12.88
N ILE A 91 -7.25 -3.53 -12.20
CA ILE A 91 -7.82 -2.89 -11.01
C ILE A 91 -8.70 -1.72 -11.48
N SER A 92 -10.03 -1.93 -11.54
CA SER A 92 -10.95 -0.91 -12.06
C SER A 92 -11.26 0.20 -11.06
N LYS A 93 -11.30 -0.13 -9.76
CA LYS A 93 -11.60 0.81 -8.69
C LYS A 93 -10.32 1.12 -7.93
N VAL A 94 -9.68 2.22 -8.27
CA VAL A 94 -8.49 2.74 -7.58
C VAL A 94 -8.58 4.25 -7.47
N GLU A 95 -8.29 4.73 -6.26
CA GLU A 95 -8.30 6.15 -5.90
C GLU A 95 -6.97 6.51 -5.23
N PHE A 96 -6.53 7.74 -5.46
CA PHE A 96 -5.41 8.33 -4.76
C PHE A 96 -5.88 9.54 -3.95
N VAL A 97 -5.49 9.56 -2.67
CA VAL A 97 -5.71 10.69 -1.77
C VAL A 97 -4.37 11.12 -1.20
N GLN A 98 -4.02 12.38 -1.37
CA GLN A 98 -2.85 12.92 -0.70
C GLN A 98 -3.10 12.93 0.82
N THR A 99 -2.20 12.36 1.61
CA THR A 99 -2.42 12.15 3.05
C THR A 99 -2.79 13.45 3.78
N ARG A 100 -2.18 14.59 3.40
CA ARG A 100 -2.51 15.90 4.00
C ARG A 100 -3.96 16.32 3.78
N ASP A 101 -4.61 15.84 2.74
CA ASP A 101 -5.99 16.21 2.38
C ASP A 101 -7.04 15.30 3.02
N ALA A 102 -6.59 14.19 3.64
CA ALA A 102 -7.48 13.26 4.32
C ALA A 102 -8.12 13.88 5.57
N ASP A 103 -9.43 13.65 5.74
CA ASP A 103 -10.23 14.27 6.80
C ASP A 103 -9.82 13.79 8.21
N PHE A 104 -9.31 12.56 8.32
CA PHE A 104 -8.88 11.99 9.59
C PHE A 104 -7.52 12.53 10.10
N ILE A 105 -6.81 13.33 9.29
CA ILE A 105 -5.53 13.93 9.70
C ILE A 105 -5.79 15.27 10.42
N PRO A 106 -5.30 15.43 11.66
CA PRO A 106 -5.38 16.69 12.38
C PRO A 106 -4.72 17.85 11.61
N ARG A 107 -5.35 19.02 11.60
CA ARG A 107 -4.85 20.21 10.88
C ARG A 107 -3.40 20.58 11.25
N ALA A 108 -3.02 20.37 12.51
CA ALA A 108 -1.66 20.64 12.99
C ALA A 108 -0.58 19.80 12.31
N LEU A 109 -0.93 18.62 11.76
CA LEU A 109 -0.01 17.72 11.05
C LEU A 109 -0.03 17.92 9.53
N LYS A 110 -0.94 18.74 8.98
CA LYS A 110 -1.07 18.98 7.53
C LYS A 110 -0.01 19.94 6.97
N LEU A 111 1.19 19.87 7.49
CA LEU A 111 2.30 20.73 7.04
C LEU A 111 3.02 20.08 5.84
N PRO A 112 3.36 20.87 4.79
CA PRO A 112 3.94 20.33 3.56
C PRO A 112 5.23 19.53 3.77
N PHE A 113 6.06 19.94 4.72
CA PHE A 113 7.33 19.25 5.03
C PHE A 113 7.16 17.96 5.85
N ILE A 114 5.95 17.71 6.40
CA ILE A 114 5.63 16.48 7.13
C ILE A 114 4.92 15.50 6.19
N LEU A 115 3.89 15.95 5.48
CA LEU A 115 2.99 15.08 4.69
C LEU A 115 3.04 15.36 3.18
N GLY A 116 3.97 16.18 2.71
CA GLY A 116 4.01 16.68 1.33
C GLY A 116 4.22 15.61 0.27
N THR A 117 4.87 14.48 0.62
CA THR A 117 5.17 13.37 -0.31
C THR A 117 4.28 12.15 -0.10
N MET A 118 3.47 12.17 0.94
CA MET A 118 2.68 11.02 1.37
C MET A 118 1.31 10.97 0.70
N GLY A 119 0.90 9.78 0.33
CA GLY A 119 -0.43 9.52 -0.22
C GLY A 119 -0.97 8.14 0.12
N ILE A 120 -2.25 7.98 -0.11
CA ILE A 120 -2.97 6.72 0.07
C ILE A 120 -3.52 6.30 -1.28
N ILE A 121 -3.17 5.10 -1.72
CA ILE A 121 -3.77 4.42 -2.87
C ILE A 121 -4.70 3.35 -2.31
N SER A 122 -5.97 3.44 -2.61
CA SER A 122 -6.97 2.47 -2.15
C SER A 122 -7.93 2.08 -3.27
N GLY A 123 -8.55 0.92 -3.11
CA GLY A 123 -9.49 0.45 -4.11
C GLY A 123 -10.00 -0.96 -3.88
N GLU A 124 -10.53 -1.53 -4.96
CA GLU A 124 -11.08 -2.89 -5.04
C GLU A 124 -10.55 -3.58 -6.30
N LYS A 125 -10.00 -4.77 -6.15
CA LYS A 125 -9.49 -5.60 -7.25
C LYS A 125 -10.61 -6.24 -8.07
#